data_2e78a6c45f2364c29388625eed8acbf9
#
_entry.id   2e78a6c45f2364c29388625eed8acbf9
#
_cell.length_a   1.000
_cell.length_b   1.000
_cell.length_c   1.000
_cell.angle_alpha   90.00
_cell.angle_beta   90.00
_cell.angle_gamma   90.00
#
_symmetry.space_group_name_H-M   'P 1'
#
loop_
_entity.id
_entity.type
_entity.pdbx_description
1 polymer ?
#
loop_
_entity_poly.entity_id
_entity_poly.type
_entity_poly.pdbx_seq_one_letter_code
_entity_poly.pdbx_strand_id
1 'polypeptide(L)'
;MDVDRQETMEETILVGDDLMRGPPSPVVPKEIASHVLEGVELCDGILKNLFLCLQINDIEPFCQGEIVLYKQYAEKRDKEIRERLQDSEYKLGFSMPLEDAKERVTQLQSELTLLERRMILASGLPGMEGFRQRWSLHGQLGDTRKRLEALNSGMAKRESPSPPGEGTTPAVKKRWFF
;
A
#
# COMPACT_ATOMS: atom_id res chain seq x y z
N MET A 1 23.53 39.13 -23.58
CA MET A 1 23.42 38.63 -22.19
C MET A 1 21.93 38.69 -21.84
N ASP A 2 21.22 37.59 -22.06
CA ASP A 2 19.79 37.51 -21.77
C ASP A 2 19.60 37.39 -20.27
N VAL A 3 19.16 38.46 -19.65
CA VAL A 3 18.93 38.56 -18.18
C VAL A 3 17.57 37.95 -17.80
N ASP A 4 16.78 37.50 -18.77
CA ASP A 4 15.40 37.05 -18.59
C ASP A 4 15.23 35.51 -18.44
N ARG A 5 16.33 34.78 -18.23
CA ARG A 5 16.28 33.34 -17.87
C ARG A 5 16.46 33.12 -16.36
N GLN A 6 15.74 33.83 -15.54
CA GLN A 6 15.38 33.30 -14.24
C GLN A 6 14.29 32.26 -14.50
N GLU A 7 14.61 30.99 -14.32
CA GLU A 7 13.61 29.97 -14.07
C GLU A 7 12.79 30.47 -12.88
N THR A 8 11.64 31.06 -13.16
CA THR A 8 10.62 31.28 -12.15
C THR A 8 10.34 29.89 -11.60
N MET A 9 10.82 29.62 -10.38
CA MET A 9 10.26 28.54 -9.57
C MET A 9 8.77 28.89 -9.46
N GLU A 10 7.95 28.33 -10.34
CA GLU A 10 6.53 28.29 -10.14
C GLU A 10 6.34 27.49 -8.85
N GLU A 11 6.16 28.20 -7.75
CA GLU A 11 5.70 27.59 -6.51
C GLU A 11 4.40 26.87 -6.87
N THR A 12 4.45 25.54 -6.91
CA THR A 12 3.28 24.73 -7.21
C THR A 12 2.32 24.89 -6.03
N ILE A 13 1.33 25.75 -6.21
CA ILE A 13 0.28 25.96 -5.22
C ILE A 13 -0.59 24.70 -5.21
N LEU A 14 -0.62 24.00 -4.08
CA LEU A 14 -1.46 22.83 -3.89
C LEU A 14 -2.89 23.26 -3.62
N VAL A 15 -3.83 22.72 -4.37
CA VAL A 15 -5.28 22.93 -4.17
C VAL A 15 -5.92 21.69 -3.57
N GLY A 16 -7.18 21.78 -3.13
CA GLY A 16 -7.89 20.65 -2.54
C GLY A 16 -7.87 19.37 -3.38
N ASP A 17 -7.84 19.51 -4.71
CA ASP A 17 -7.72 18.36 -5.63
C ASP A 17 -6.37 17.65 -5.57
N ASP A 18 -5.31 18.30 -5.13
CA ASP A 18 -3.98 17.67 -4.99
C ASP A 18 -3.94 16.64 -3.86
N LEU A 19 -4.80 16.73 -2.87
CA LEU A 19 -5.00 15.69 -1.86
C LEU A 19 -5.52 14.38 -2.48
N MET A 20 -6.21 14.49 -3.61
CA MET A 20 -6.81 13.36 -4.32
C MET A 20 -5.89 12.78 -5.42
N ARG A 21 -4.74 13.39 -5.69
CA ARG A 21 -3.78 12.95 -6.72
C ARG A 21 -2.82 11.88 -6.26
N GLY A 22 -2.68 11.67 -4.95
CA GLY A 22 -1.92 10.55 -4.42
C GLY A 22 -2.56 9.22 -4.78
N PRO A 23 -1.80 8.10 -4.78
CA PRO A 23 -2.40 6.79 -4.91
C PRO A 23 -3.46 6.63 -3.81
N PRO A 24 -4.64 6.06 -4.11
CA PRO A 24 -5.68 5.89 -3.11
C PRO A 24 -5.16 5.02 -1.97
N SER A 25 -5.62 5.31 -0.75
CA SER A 25 -5.29 4.48 0.41
C SER A 25 -5.73 3.03 0.17
N PRO A 26 -4.95 2.04 0.60
CA PRO A 26 -5.28 0.63 0.40
C PRO A 26 -6.56 0.27 1.16
N VAL A 27 -7.38 -0.57 0.55
CA VAL A 27 -8.56 -1.15 1.22
C VAL A 27 -8.10 -2.31 2.09
N VAL A 28 -8.30 -2.20 3.40
CA VAL A 28 -7.94 -3.24 4.37
C VAL A 28 -9.16 -4.11 4.65
N PRO A 29 -9.11 -5.41 4.34
CA PRO A 29 -10.19 -6.34 4.70
C PRO A 29 -10.39 -6.41 6.20
N LYS A 30 -11.65 -6.49 6.65
CA LYS A 30 -12.00 -6.48 8.07
C LYS A 30 -11.37 -7.65 8.85
N GLU A 31 -11.22 -8.79 8.20
CA GLU A 31 -10.72 -10.04 8.76
C GLU A 31 -9.27 -9.93 9.26
N ILE A 32 -8.46 -9.12 8.58
CA ILE A 32 -7.03 -8.93 8.87
C ILE A 32 -6.72 -7.53 9.39
N ALA A 33 -7.71 -6.67 9.53
CA ALA A 33 -7.52 -5.26 9.89
C ALA A 33 -6.79 -5.08 11.22
N SER A 34 -7.08 -5.90 12.22
CA SER A 34 -6.44 -5.86 13.54
C SER A 34 -4.92 -6.06 13.45
N HIS A 35 -4.45 -6.98 12.62
CA HIS A 35 -3.03 -7.26 12.44
C HIS A 35 -2.32 -6.22 11.58
N VAL A 36 -3.00 -5.80 10.52
CA VAL A 36 -2.42 -4.87 9.54
C VAL A 36 -2.29 -3.47 10.13
N LEU A 37 -3.27 -3.03 10.92
CA LEU A 37 -3.30 -1.68 11.51
C LEU A 37 -2.64 -1.59 12.88
N GLU A 38 -2.23 -2.69 13.49
CA GLU A 38 -1.58 -2.68 14.80
C GLU A 38 -0.29 -1.85 14.78
N GLY A 39 -0.25 -0.79 15.58
CA GLY A 39 0.90 0.10 15.69
C GLY A 39 1.17 0.97 14.45
N VAL A 40 0.27 1.00 13.46
CA VAL A 40 0.35 1.96 12.35
C VAL A 40 -0.15 3.32 12.82
N GLU A 41 0.65 4.35 12.58
CA GLU A 41 0.22 5.73 12.85
C GLU A 41 -0.78 6.16 11.77
N LEU A 42 -2.03 6.41 12.18
CA LEU A 42 -3.12 6.77 11.26
C LEU A 42 -3.16 8.26 10.88
N CYS A 43 -2.16 9.03 11.32
CA CYS A 43 -2.03 10.47 11.04
C CYS A 43 -3.18 11.32 11.59
N ASP A 44 -3.87 10.86 12.64
CA ASP A 44 -5.06 11.54 13.19
C ASP A 44 -4.79 12.98 13.62
N GLY A 45 -3.65 13.23 14.28
CA GLY A 45 -3.25 14.57 14.71
C GLY A 45 -3.01 15.51 13.53
N ILE A 46 -2.35 15.03 12.48
CA ILE A 46 -2.04 15.81 11.27
C ILE A 46 -3.32 16.10 10.49
N LEU A 47 -4.17 15.10 10.35
CA LEU A 47 -5.47 15.24 9.69
C LEU A 47 -6.37 16.22 10.42
N LYS A 48 -6.38 16.17 11.78
CA LYS A 48 -7.11 17.12 12.61
C LYS A 48 -6.62 18.55 12.39
N ASN A 49 -5.29 18.77 12.37
CA ASN A 49 -4.71 20.10 12.15
C ASN A 49 -5.06 20.62 10.75
N LEU A 50 -5.02 19.76 9.71
CA LEU A 50 -5.46 20.13 8.37
C LEU A 50 -6.93 20.58 8.37
N PHE A 51 -7.83 19.82 8.98
CA PHE A 51 -9.25 20.19 9.06
C PHE A 51 -9.49 21.47 9.84
N LEU A 52 -8.77 21.69 10.93
CA LEU A 52 -8.85 22.94 11.69
C LEU A 52 -8.38 24.14 10.86
N CYS A 53 -7.30 23.97 10.08
CA CYS A 53 -6.84 25.01 9.16
C CYS A 53 -7.92 25.34 8.12
N LEU A 54 -8.47 24.31 7.47
CA LEU A 54 -9.50 24.47 6.42
C LEU A 54 -10.85 25.00 6.94
N GLN A 55 -11.12 24.88 8.23
CA GLN A 55 -12.32 25.49 8.85
C GLN A 55 -12.16 26.99 9.10
N ILE A 56 -10.94 27.45 9.31
CA ILE A 56 -10.66 28.84 9.73
C ILE A 56 -10.19 29.67 8.54
N ASN A 57 -9.48 29.05 7.60
CA ASN A 57 -8.79 29.70 6.49
C ASN A 57 -9.17 29.07 5.16
N ASP A 58 -8.96 29.83 4.10
CA ASP A 58 -9.00 29.27 2.74
C ASP A 58 -7.79 28.36 2.49
N ILE A 59 -7.95 27.43 1.52
CA ILE A 59 -6.89 26.49 1.13
C ILE A 59 -5.62 27.26 0.73
N GLU A 60 -5.79 28.34 -0.02
CA GLU A 60 -4.73 29.20 -0.51
C GLU A 60 -4.83 30.59 0.15
N PRO A 61 -3.72 31.11 0.64
CA PRO A 61 -2.37 30.53 0.76
C PRO A 61 -2.11 29.83 2.11
N PHE A 62 -3.09 29.73 3.00
CA PHE A 62 -2.85 29.49 4.42
C PHE A 62 -2.61 28.03 4.80
N CYS A 63 -3.26 27.06 4.16
CA CYS A 63 -3.21 25.64 4.56
C CYS A 63 -2.24 24.78 3.72
N GLN A 64 -1.35 25.38 2.94
CA GLN A 64 -0.41 24.66 2.07
C GLN A 64 0.53 23.74 2.87
N GLY A 65 1.04 24.23 4.00
CA GLY A 65 1.93 23.45 4.87
C GLY A 65 1.28 22.19 5.42
N GLU A 66 0.05 22.30 5.89
CA GLU A 66 -0.75 21.20 6.42
C GLU A 66 -1.10 20.18 5.33
N ILE A 67 -1.40 20.64 4.11
CA ILE A 67 -1.66 19.77 2.95
C ILE A 67 -0.42 18.95 2.60
N VAL A 68 0.75 19.60 2.48
CA VAL A 68 2.02 18.92 2.18
C VAL A 68 2.35 17.90 3.26
N LEU A 69 2.25 18.32 4.54
CA LEU A 69 2.55 17.47 5.68
C LEU A 69 1.64 16.23 5.70
N TYR A 70 0.32 16.43 5.58
CA TYR A 70 -0.64 15.33 5.53
C TYR A 70 -0.34 14.37 4.37
N LYS A 71 -0.07 14.89 3.17
CA LYS A 71 0.26 14.08 2.00
C LYS A 71 1.47 13.19 2.24
N GLN A 72 2.57 13.73 2.77
CA GLN A 72 3.78 12.98 3.06
C GLN A 72 3.55 11.86 4.08
N TYR A 73 2.82 12.14 5.15
CA TYR A 73 2.50 11.14 6.16
C TYR A 73 1.51 10.10 5.67
N ALA A 74 0.51 10.49 4.88
CA ALA A 74 -0.44 9.59 4.28
C ALA A 74 0.24 8.60 3.31
N GLU A 75 1.16 9.08 2.48
CA GLU A 75 1.94 8.24 1.56
C GLU A 75 2.79 7.21 2.33
N LYS A 76 3.47 7.64 3.41
CA LYS A 76 4.26 6.75 4.27
C LYS A 76 3.38 5.69 4.94
N ARG A 77 2.28 6.11 5.54
CA ARG A 77 1.29 5.22 6.16
C ARG A 77 0.74 4.20 5.16
N ASP A 78 0.33 4.66 4.00
CA ASP A 78 -0.29 3.80 2.99
C ASP A 78 0.71 2.80 2.39
N LYS A 79 1.98 3.19 2.28
CA LYS A 79 3.06 2.27 1.92
C LYS A 79 3.22 1.17 2.97
N GLU A 80 3.30 1.55 4.24
CA GLU A 80 3.42 0.60 5.35
C GLU A 80 2.22 -0.38 5.40
N ILE A 81 1.00 0.13 5.23
CA ILE A 81 -0.21 -0.71 5.20
C ILE A 81 -0.15 -1.69 4.02
N ARG A 82 0.29 -1.27 2.82
CA ARG A 82 0.45 -2.16 1.66
C ARG A 82 1.48 -3.27 1.91
N GLU A 83 2.62 -2.94 2.50
CA GLU A 83 3.65 -3.92 2.86
C GLU A 83 3.12 -4.94 3.87
N ARG A 84 2.41 -4.49 4.90
CA ARG A 84 1.79 -5.37 5.90
C ARG A 84 0.67 -6.25 5.32
N LEU A 85 -0.13 -5.73 4.40
CA LEU A 85 -1.13 -6.51 3.67
C LEU A 85 -0.48 -7.65 2.87
N GLN A 86 0.58 -7.36 2.13
CA GLN A 86 1.32 -8.36 1.36
C GLN A 86 1.97 -9.40 2.26
N ASP A 87 2.61 -8.98 3.36
CA ASP A 87 3.22 -9.87 4.34
C ASP A 87 2.17 -10.78 5.02
N SER A 88 1.01 -10.23 5.35
CA SER A 88 -0.11 -11.00 5.90
C SER A 88 -0.60 -12.08 4.92
N GLU A 89 -0.83 -11.74 3.65
CA GLU A 89 -1.26 -12.70 2.63
C GLU A 89 -0.17 -13.76 2.37
N TYR A 90 1.11 -13.37 2.36
CA TYR A 90 2.21 -14.32 2.25
C TYR A 90 2.24 -15.31 3.41
N LYS A 91 2.09 -14.85 4.65
CA LYS A 91 2.04 -15.70 5.85
C LYS A 91 0.83 -16.64 5.82
N LEU A 92 -0.32 -16.14 5.38
CA LEU A 92 -1.52 -16.96 5.18
C LEU A 92 -1.27 -18.07 4.15
N GLY A 93 -0.69 -17.75 3.00
CA GLY A 93 -0.34 -18.74 1.98
C GLY A 93 0.62 -19.82 2.49
N PHE A 94 1.54 -19.46 3.37
CA PHE A 94 2.50 -20.39 3.96
C PHE A 94 1.89 -21.27 5.06
N SER A 95 1.02 -20.73 5.91
CA SER A 95 0.59 -21.36 7.18
C SER A 95 -0.79 -22.00 7.15
N MET A 96 -1.73 -21.50 6.34
CA MET A 96 -3.11 -21.99 6.33
C MET A 96 -3.25 -23.32 5.56
N PRO A 97 -4.30 -24.14 5.81
CA PRO A 97 -4.58 -25.35 5.04
C PRO A 97 -4.62 -25.07 3.54
N LEU A 98 -4.18 -26.04 2.71
CA LEU A 98 -4.07 -25.84 1.27
C LEU A 98 -5.42 -25.51 0.61
N GLU A 99 -6.49 -26.13 1.07
CA GLU A 99 -7.83 -25.88 0.52
C GLU A 99 -8.30 -24.46 0.83
N ASP A 100 -8.08 -23.99 2.06
CA ASP A 100 -8.42 -22.60 2.46
C ASP A 100 -7.58 -21.59 1.68
N ALA A 101 -6.28 -21.89 1.44
CA ALA A 101 -5.42 -21.04 0.62
C ALA A 101 -5.91 -20.97 -0.83
N LYS A 102 -6.36 -22.08 -1.42
CA LYS A 102 -6.96 -22.10 -2.77
C LYS A 102 -8.27 -21.32 -2.81
N GLU A 103 -9.11 -21.44 -1.79
CA GLU A 103 -10.33 -20.65 -1.68
C GLU A 103 -9.99 -19.16 -1.63
N ARG A 104 -8.98 -18.77 -0.84
CA ARG A 104 -8.51 -17.39 -0.77
C ARG A 104 -7.98 -16.88 -2.11
N VAL A 105 -7.24 -17.68 -2.86
CA VAL A 105 -6.82 -17.36 -4.24
C VAL A 105 -8.03 -17.07 -5.11
N THR A 106 -9.06 -17.94 -5.06
CA THR A 106 -10.29 -17.78 -5.84
C THR A 106 -11.03 -16.49 -5.46
N GLN A 107 -11.08 -16.14 -4.18
CA GLN A 107 -11.68 -14.89 -3.69
C GLN A 107 -10.94 -13.68 -4.28
N LEU A 108 -9.61 -13.61 -4.17
CA LEU A 108 -8.80 -12.51 -4.71
C LEU A 108 -8.91 -12.41 -6.23
N GLN A 109 -8.98 -13.53 -6.96
CA GLN A 109 -9.19 -13.55 -8.40
C GLN A 109 -10.58 -13.02 -8.79
N SER A 110 -11.62 -13.37 -8.03
CA SER A 110 -12.97 -12.84 -8.25
C SER A 110 -13.03 -11.34 -7.97
N GLU A 111 -12.35 -10.86 -6.93
CA GLU A 111 -12.22 -9.44 -6.62
C GLU A 111 -11.52 -8.69 -7.76
N LEU A 112 -10.41 -9.23 -8.30
CA LEU A 112 -9.72 -8.66 -9.47
C LEU A 112 -10.65 -8.54 -10.67
N THR A 113 -11.37 -9.60 -11.00
CA THR A 113 -12.32 -9.60 -12.13
C THR A 113 -13.42 -8.53 -11.94
N LEU A 114 -13.91 -8.37 -10.71
CA LEU A 114 -14.90 -7.34 -10.39
C LEU A 114 -14.33 -5.93 -10.57
N LEU A 115 -13.12 -5.69 -10.06
CA LEU A 115 -12.43 -4.40 -10.20
C LEU A 115 -12.13 -4.07 -11.67
N GLU A 116 -11.72 -5.05 -12.47
CA GLU A 116 -11.49 -4.88 -13.91
C GLU A 116 -12.78 -4.50 -14.65
N ARG A 117 -13.90 -5.16 -14.34
CA ARG A 117 -15.21 -4.78 -14.90
C ARG A 117 -15.61 -3.36 -14.51
N ARG A 118 -15.41 -2.97 -13.25
CA ARG A 118 -15.66 -1.59 -12.80
C ARG A 118 -14.75 -0.58 -13.49
N MET A 119 -13.49 -0.93 -13.77
CA MET A 119 -12.56 -0.10 -14.53
C MET A 119 -13.05 0.14 -15.95
N ILE A 120 -13.55 -0.91 -16.63
CA ILE A 120 -14.13 -0.78 -17.97
C ILE A 120 -15.34 0.16 -17.94
N LEU A 121 -16.24 0.03 -16.96
CA LEU A 121 -17.38 0.93 -16.83
C LEU A 121 -16.95 2.37 -16.54
N ALA A 122 -15.95 2.57 -15.68
CA ALA A 122 -15.41 3.90 -15.36
C ALA A 122 -14.68 4.54 -16.55
N SER A 123 -14.21 3.75 -17.53
CA SER A 123 -13.58 4.29 -18.75
C SER A 123 -14.56 5.06 -19.64
N GLY A 124 -15.85 4.74 -19.55
CA GLY A 124 -16.92 5.46 -20.27
C GLY A 124 -17.35 6.77 -19.62
N LEU A 125 -16.90 7.08 -18.40
CA LEU A 125 -17.25 8.29 -17.68
C LEU A 125 -16.29 9.43 -18.04
N PRO A 126 -16.78 10.55 -18.59
CA PRO A 126 -15.96 11.72 -18.92
C PRO A 126 -15.63 12.56 -17.68
N GLY A 127 -14.67 13.47 -17.83
CA GLY A 127 -14.34 14.50 -16.84
C GLY A 127 -13.60 14.01 -15.61
N MET A 128 -13.54 14.88 -14.60
CA MET A 128 -12.77 14.64 -13.35
C MET A 128 -13.34 13.49 -12.53
N GLU A 129 -14.65 13.31 -12.52
CA GLU A 129 -15.28 12.21 -11.79
C GLU A 129 -14.85 10.85 -12.35
N GLY A 130 -14.91 10.67 -13.69
CA GLY A 130 -14.40 9.46 -14.34
C GLY A 130 -12.90 9.26 -14.11
N PHE A 131 -12.11 10.34 -14.11
CA PHE A 131 -10.69 10.26 -13.77
C PHE A 131 -10.46 9.77 -12.33
N ARG A 132 -11.13 10.35 -11.33
CA ARG A 132 -11.02 9.94 -9.92
C ARG A 132 -11.40 8.47 -9.71
N GLN A 133 -12.49 8.02 -10.36
CA GLN A 133 -12.90 6.63 -10.28
C GLN A 133 -11.86 5.68 -10.88
N ARG A 134 -11.36 5.97 -12.08
CA ARG A 134 -10.30 5.16 -12.71
C ARG A 134 -9.02 5.13 -11.87
N TRP A 135 -8.63 6.27 -11.32
CA TRP A 135 -7.46 6.37 -10.46
C TRP A 135 -7.58 5.50 -9.21
N SER A 136 -8.72 5.59 -8.52
CA SER A 136 -9.03 4.76 -7.35
C SER A 136 -9.03 3.26 -7.69
N LEU A 137 -9.71 2.87 -8.76
CA LEU A 137 -9.79 1.49 -9.20
C LEU A 137 -8.43 0.94 -9.64
N HIS A 138 -7.61 1.74 -10.29
CA HIS A 138 -6.24 1.36 -10.66
C HIS A 138 -5.38 1.03 -9.43
N GLY A 139 -5.47 1.87 -8.39
CA GLY A 139 -4.79 1.59 -7.12
C GLY A 139 -5.27 0.28 -6.48
N GLN A 140 -6.58 0.08 -6.38
CA GLN A 140 -7.17 -1.15 -5.82
C GLN A 140 -6.75 -2.40 -6.62
N LEU A 141 -6.76 -2.33 -7.96
CA LEU A 141 -6.29 -3.41 -8.83
C LEU A 141 -4.82 -3.76 -8.56
N GLY A 142 -3.95 -2.75 -8.45
CA GLY A 142 -2.54 -2.95 -8.14
C GLY A 142 -2.34 -3.61 -6.77
N ASP A 143 -3.06 -3.15 -5.76
CA ASP A 143 -2.97 -3.68 -4.41
C ASP A 143 -3.48 -5.14 -4.35
N THR A 144 -4.62 -5.45 -4.98
CA THR A 144 -5.17 -6.83 -5.00
C THR A 144 -4.28 -7.79 -5.78
N ARG A 145 -3.66 -7.37 -6.89
CA ARG A 145 -2.67 -8.18 -7.64
C ARG A 145 -1.47 -8.54 -6.78
N LYS A 146 -0.90 -7.56 -6.08
CA LYS A 146 0.25 -7.80 -5.20
C LYS A 146 -0.09 -8.71 -4.03
N ARG A 147 -1.31 -8.60 -3.47
CA ARG A 147 -1.80 -9.53 -2.44
C ARG A 147 -1.90 -10.96 -2.97
N LEU A 148 -2.44 -11.14 -4.17
CA LEU A 148 -2.53 -12.45 -4.83
C LEU A 148 -1.14 -13.05 -5.11
N GLU A 149 -0.20 -12.24 -5.59
CA GLU A 149 1.19 -12.65 -5.80
C GLU A 149 1.87 -13.08 -4.50
N ALA A 150 1.67 -12.32 -3.41
CA ALA A 150 2.19 -12.64 -2.10
C ALA A 150 1.64 -13.97 -1.56
N LEU A 151 0.32 -14.18 -1.68
CA LEU A 151 -0.35 -15.42 -1.29
C LEU A 151 0.22 -16.63 -2.06
N ASN A 152 0.33 -16.51 -3.39
CA ASN A 152 0.89 -17.57 -4.23
C ASN A 152 2.35 -17.85 -3.91
N SER A 153 3.15 -16.82 -3.61
CA SER A 153 4.54 -16.98 -3.20
C SER A 153 4.66 -17.72 -1.86
N GLY A 154 3.76 -17.43 -0.92
CA GLY A 154 3.67 -18.17 0.35
C GLY A 154 3.34 -19.65 0.15
N MET A 155 2.37 -19.96 -0.72
CA MET A 155 2.01 -21.33 -1.08
C MET A 155 3.16 -22.08 -1.77
N ALA A 156 3.82 -21.45 -2.75
CA ALA A 156 4.94 -22.05 -3.49
C ALA A 156 6.13 -22.38 -2.57
N LYS A 157 6.42 -21.53 -1.58
CA LYS A 157 7.49 -21.77 -0.61
C LYS A 157 7.18 -22.96 0.30
N ARG A 158 5.92 -23.22 0.59
CA ARG A 158 5.47 -24.38 1.36
C ARG A 158 5.71 -25.69 0.59
N GLU A 159 5.52 -25.66 -0.73
CA GLU A 159 5.68 -26.85 -1.58
C GLU A 159 7.14 -27.16 -1.90
N SER A 160 8.05 -26.17 -1.81
CA SER A 160 9.48 -26.41 -1.97
C SER A 160 10.03 -27.11 -0.72
N PRO A 161 10.55 -28.35 -0.83
CA PRO A 161 11.19 -29.00 0.29
C PRO A 161 12.39 -28.16 0.73
N SER A 162 12.46 -27.82 2.02
CA SER A 162 13.65 -27.22 2.60
C SER A 162 14.84 -28.10 2.23
N PRO A 163 15.99 -27.56 1.73
CA PRO A 163 17.18 -28.37 1.55
C PRO A 163 17.49 -29.07 2.89
N PRO A 164 17.83 -30.36 2.87
CA PRO A 164 18.14 -31.08 4.11
C PRO A 164 19.21 -30.29 4.85
N GLY A 165 18.89 -29.86 6.07
CA GLY A 165 19.79 -29.09 6.90
C GLY A 165 21.13 -29.80 6.94
N GLU A 166 22.21 -29.09 6.57
CA GLU A 166 23.57 -29.52 6.85
C GLU A 166 23.64 -29.81 8.36
N GLY A 167 23.68 -31.11 8.64
CA GLY A 167 23.88 -31.59 9.98
C GLY A 167 25.21 -31.01 10.48
N THR A 168 25.09 -30.10 11.43
CA THR A 168 26.20 -29.64 12.23
C THR A 168 26.74 -30.86 12.96
N THR A 169 27.74 -31.52 12.38
CA THR A 169 28.58 -32.48 13.08
C THR A 169 29.25 -31.73 14.23
N PRO A 170 29.11 -32.17 15.47
CA PRO A 170 29.80 -31.55 16.58
C PRO A 170 31.29 -31.73 16.38
N ALA A 171 32.03 -30.62 16.21
CA ALA A 171 33.48 -30.61 16.17
C ALA A 171 34.02 -31.22 17.44
N VAL A 172 34.58 -32.44 17.31
CA VAL A 172 35.33 -33.11 18.35
C VAL A 172 36.59 -32.27 18.63
N LYS A 173 36.59 -31.56 19.74
CA LYS A 173 37.79 -30.87 20.27
C LYS A 173 38.83 -31.93 20.60
N LYS A 174 39.83 -32.10 19.67
CA LYS A 174 41.05 -32.81 19.98
C LYS A 174 41.84 -32.01 21.04
N ARG A 175 41.81 -32.54 22.26
CA ARG A 175 42.61 -32.10 23.37
C ARG A 175 44.03 -32.59 23.09
N TRP A 176 44.96 -31.70 22.75
CA TRP A 176 46.38 -31.98 22.77
C TRP A 176 46.89 -31.77 24.19
N PHE A 177 47.37 -32.84 24.78
CA PHE A 177 48.24 -32.80 25.96
C PHE A 177 49.70 -32.66 25.47
N PHE A 178 50.31 -31.58 25.85
CA PHE A 178 51.74 -31.53 26.26
C PHE A 178 51.87 -30.38 27.23
#